data_dc4acc2680e2d037aa0d998f18c6f17e
#
_entry.id   dc4acc2680e2d037aa0d998f18c6f17e
#
_cell.length_a   1.000
_cell.length_b   1.000
_cell.length_c   1.000
_cell.angle_alpha   90.00
_cell.angle_beta   90.00
_cell.angle_gamma   90.00
#
_symmetry.space_group_name_H-M   'P 1'
#
loop_
_entity.id
_entity.type
_entity.pdbx_description
1 polymer ?
#
loop_
_entity_poly.entity_id
_entity_poly.type
_entity_poly.pdbx_seq_one_letter_code
_entity_poly.pdbx_strand_id
1 'polypeptide(L)'
;MQLSYWEIKSWFSNVDFTIVGSGIVGLHCGLNLRERFPKSKIVLLKKGILPQGASTKNAGFACFGSLSEIIDDLKSHSEEEVIQLIQKRWNGLQLLRKRLGDEAIDFKPYGGYELFLKEDENTYNECLQKLPFINDIIKPLFKSDVFSKEFDRFNFQNIQEYSIFNPYEGQIDTGNMMQSLLKETISKNILILNQAEVTSHIEKNNSVEITVNDFSFQTKKLLFATNGFASKLTNNAVKPARAQVLITEPIPNLDIRGTFHLDKGYYYFRNFEDRILLGGGRNLDFEGETTTDLSQTEKIQNRLEDLLKNVILPNQEFQIAHRWSGIMGIGSHKNPIVSQLSENVYCGVRLGGMGVAIGSLIGQELAELV
;
A
#
# COMPACT_ATOMS: atom_id res chain seq x y z
N MET A 1 25.09 -12.76 -18.17
CA MET A 1 26.06 -12.47 -17.04
C MET A 1 26.93 -13.70 -16.85
N GLN A 2 28.24 -13.53 -16.74
CA GLN A 2 29.16 -14.63 -16.46
C GLN A 2 29.52 -14.62 -14.96
N LEU A 3 28.91 -15.53 -14.19
CA LEU A 3 29.16 -15.65 -12.75
C LEU A 3 30.39 -16.50 -12.46
N SER A 4 31.19 -16.08 -11.48
CA SER A 4 32.30 -16.86 -10.95
C SER A 4 31.76 -18.01 -10.08
N TYR A 5 32.61 -19.03 -9.85
CA TYR A 5 32.30 -20.11 -8.92
C TYR A 5 31.95 -19.60 -7.51
N TRP A 6 32.61 -18.53 -7.05
CA TRP A 6 32.37 -17.95 -5.74
C TRP A 6 30.99 -17.30 -5.63
N GLU A 7 30.56 -16.58 -6.70
CA GLU A 7 29.22 -15.98 -6.77
C GLU A 7 28.15 -17.08 -6.75
N ILE A 8 28.29 -18.12 -7.57
CA ILE A 8 27.35 -19.24 -7.58
C ILE A 8 27.29 -19.91 -6.20
N LYS A 9 28.44 -20.25 -5.63
CA LYS A 9 28.53 -20.94 -4.34
C LYS A 9 27.95 -20.10 -3.20
N SER A 10 28.31 -18.81 -3.15
CA SER A 10 27.95 -17.93 -2.02
C SER A 10 26.49 -17.48 -2.07
N TRP A 11 25.96 -17.18 -3.26
CA TRP A 11 24.66 -16.52 -3.37
C TRP A 11 23.56 -17.42 -3.93
N PHE A 12 23.85 -18.29 -4.89
CA PHE A 12 22.84 -19.01 -5.67
C PHE A 12 22.78 -20.53 -5.40
N SER A 13 23.71 -21.10 -4.62
CA SER A 13 23.66 -22.51 -4.24
C SER A 13 22.90 -22.70 -2.93
N ASN A 14 22.12 -23.79 -2.84
CA ASN A 14 21.38 -24.20 -1.63
C ASN A 14 20.45 -23.09 -1.11
N VAL A 15 19.75 -22.40 -1.99
CA VAL A 15 18.76 -21.40 -1.60
C VAL A 15 17.50 -22.11 -1.10
N ASP A 16 17.09 -21.81 0.13
CA ASP A 16 15.87 -22.38 0.71
C ASP A 16 14.63 -21.61 0.25
N PHE A 17 14.69 -20.27 0.29
CA PHE A 17 13.58 -19.40 -0.04
C PHE A 17 14.01 -18.30 -1.00
N THR A 18 13.30 -18.16 -2.11
CA THR A 18 13.42 -17.00 -2.98
C THR A 18 12.13 -16.22 -2.96
N ILE A 19 12.21 -14.92 -2.67
CA ILE A 19 11.08 -14.00 -2.67
C ILE A 19 11.26 -13.03 -3.84
N VAL A 20 10.25 -12.93 -4.70
CA VAL A 20 10.24 -11.98 -5.83
C VAL A 20 9.45 -10.74 -5.44
N GLY A 21 10.15 -9.63 -5.26
CA GLY A 21 9.61 -8.36 -4.83
C GLY A 21 10.09 -7.94 -3.45
N SER A 22 10.73 -6.76 -3.36
CA SER A 22 11.25 -6.15 -2.13
C SER A 22 10.38 -4.97 -1.65
N GLY A 23 9.07 -5.07 -1.84
CA GLY A 23 8.10 -4.19 -1.21
C GLY A 23 7.77 -4.61 0.22
N ILE A 24 6.80 -3.94 0.87
CA ILE A 24 6.38 -4.23 2.25
C ILE A 24 6.12 -5.73 2.45
N VAL A 25 5.35 -6.36 1.58
CA VAL A 25 5.02 -7.79 1.68
C VAL A 25 6.27 -8.67 1.62
N GLY A 26 7.11 -8.49 0.61
CA GLY A 26 8.30 -9.34 0.42
C GLY A 26 9.32 -9.20 1.54
N LEU A 27 9.54 -7.98 2.04
CA LEU A 27 10.46 -7.72 3.15
C LEU A 27 9.92 -8.34 4.45
N HIS A 28 8.64 -8.15 4.78
CA HIS A 28 8.01 -8.80 5.95
C HIS A 28 7.98 -10.33 5.81
N CYS A 29 7.72 -10.86 4.62
CA CYS A 29 7.80 -12.30 4.37
C CYS A 29 9.21 -12.82 4.66
N GLY A 30 10.25 -12.17 4.15
CA GLY A 30 11.64 -12.55 4.41
C GLY A 30 12.00 -12.52 5.89
N LEU A 31 11.57 -11.48 6.62
CA LEU A 31 11.81 -11.36 8.07
C LEU A 31 11.10 -12.48 8.85
N ASN A 32 9.82 -12.77 8.54
CA ASN A 32 9.08 -13.85 9.19
C ASN A 32 9.65 -15.24 8.85
N LEU A 33 10.09 -15.47 7.61
CA LEU A 33 10.81 -16.69 7.25
C LEU A 33 12.13 -16.83 8.02
N ARG A 34 12.87 -15.75 8.24
CA ARG A 34 14.09 -15.76 9.03
C ARG A 34 13.81 -16.11 10.52
N GLU A 35 12.73 -15.60 11.08
CA GLU A 35 12.30 -15.91 12.45
C GLU A 35 11.92 -17.39 12.60
N ARG A 36 11.17 -17.95 11.63
CA ARG A 36 10.75 -19.36 11.62
C ARG A 36 11.88 -20.33 11.25
N PHE A 37 12.75 -19.93 10.33
CA PHE A 37 13.86 -20.74 9.81
C PHE A 37 15.21 -20.02 9.96
N PRO A 38 15.77 -19.94 11.16
CA PRO A 38 16.94 -19.09 11.46
C PRO A 38 18.21 -19.41 10.64
N LYS A 39 18.35 -20.65 10.15
CA LYS A 39 19.52 -21.11 9.38
C LYS A 39 19.31 -21.13 7.88
N SER A 40 18.10 -20.80 7.40
CA SER A 40 17.76 -20.86 5.98
C SER A 40 18.49 -19.81 5.16
N LYS A 41 18.74 -20.09 3.90
CA LYS A 41 19.25 -19.13 2.93
C LYS A 41 18.07 -18.46 2.22
N ILE A 42 17.88 -17.17 2.47
CA ILE A 42 16.77 -16.38 1.95
C ILE A 42 17.32 -15.34 0.98
N VAL A 43 16.76 -15.29 -0.23
CA VAL A 43 17.12 -14.34 -1.28
C VAL A 43 15.88 -13.57 -1.69
N LEU A 44 15.95 -12.23 -1.68
CA LEU A 44 14.96 -11.35 -2.27
C LEU A 44 15.47 -10.84 -3.61
N LEU A 45 14.64 -11.00 -4.64
CA LEU A 45 14.94 -10.52 -5.99
C LEU A 45 14.12 -9.29 -6.32
N LYS A 46 14.76 -8.30 -6.93
CA LYS A 46 14.17 -7.04 -7.26
C LYS A 46 14.60 -6.56 -8.63
N LYS A 47 13.62 -6.28 -9.51
CA LYS A 47 13.85 -5.84 -10.88
C LYS A 47 14.62 -4.52 -10.99
N GLY A 48 14.28 -3.52 -10.19
CA GLY A 48 14.87 -2.16 -10.28
C GLY A 48 16.11 -1.96 -9.42
N ILE A 49 16.75 -0.80 -9.55
CA ILE A 49 17.85 -0.36 -8.67
C ILE A 49 17.37 -0.15 -7.24
N LEU A 50 16.19 0.47 -7.10
CA LEU A 50 15.50 0.71 -5.83
C LEU A 50 14.14 -0.02 -5.81
N PRO A 51 13.46 -0.24 -4.66
CA PRO A 51 12.08 -0.65 -4.63
C PRO A 51 11.22 0.33 -5.45
N GLN A 52 10.70 -0.12 -6.59
CA GLN A 52 9.96 0.73 -7.55
C GLN A 52 8.45 0.47 -7.54
N GLY A 53 7.98 -0.42 -6.68
CA GLY A 53 6.58 -0.74 -6.51
C GLY A 53 5.83 0.29 -5.66
N ALA A 54 4.54 0.02 -5.41
CA ALA A 54 3.68 0.89 -4.61
C ALA A 54 4.21 1.19 -3.19
N SER A 55 5.09 0.34 -2.66
CA SER A 55 5.66 0.51 -1.31
C SER A 55 6.51 1.77 -1.12
N THR A 56 7.11 2.29 -2.19
CA THR A 56 7.91 3.54 -2.17
C THR A 56 7.19 4.71 -2.84
N LYS A 57 5.97 4.50 -3.33
CA LYS A 57 5.23 5.49 -4.13
C LYS A 57 3.88 5.86 -3.52
N ASN A 58 3.53 5.25 -2.37
CA ASN A 58 2.29 5.54 -1.67
C ASN A 58 2.37 6.89 -0.92
N ALA A 59 1.21 7.39 -0.54
CA ALA A 59 1.07 8.66 0.15
C ALA A 59 1.30 8.60 1.67
N GLY A 60 1.61 7.43 2.24
CA GLY A 60 1.91 7.26 3.66
C GLY A 60 0.69 7.32 4.58
N PHE A 61 -0.48 6.92 4.09
CA PHE A 61 -1.70 6.82 4.91
C PHE A 61 -1.66 5.57 5.77
N ALA A 62 -1.78 5.74 7.06
CA ALA A 62 -1.92 4.69 8.06
C ALA A 62 -3.40 4.58 8.46
N CYS A 63 -4.23 4.00 7.57
CA CYS A 63 -5.69 3.97 7.67
C CYS A 63 -6.23 2.58 7.31
N PHE A 64 -7.48 2.31 7.68
CA PHE A 64 -8.16 1.05 7.36
C PHE A 64 -9.39 1.24 6.46
N GLY A 65 -9.72 2.46 6.08
CA GLY A 65 -10.82 2.85 5.20
C GLY A 65 -11.67 3.96 5.79
N SER A 66 -12.20 4.84 4.93
CA SER A 66 -13.14 5.89 5.31
C SER A 66 -14.56 5.33 5.49
N LEU A 67 -15.45 6.14 6.08
CA LEU A 67 -16.84 5.72 6.31
C LEU A 67 -17.55 5.38 4.98
N SER A 68 -17.41 6.21 3.96
CA SER A 68 -18.06 5.95 2.67
C SER A 68 -17.50 4.75 1.94
N GLU A 69 -16.20 4.45 2.09
CA GLU A 69 -15.60 3.21 1.56
C GLU A 69 -16.18 1.97 2.23
N ILE A 70 -16.37 1.99 3.55
CA ILE A 70 -16.98 0.88 4.31
C ILE A 70 -18.44 0.69 3.89
N ILE A 71 -19.20 1.76 3.76
CA ILE A 71 -20.58 1.72 3.28
C ILE A 71 -20.68 1.14 1.86
N ASP A 72 -19.75 1.51 0.99
CA ASP A 72 -19.70 1.00 -0.38
C ASP A 72 -19.34 -0.49 -0.43
N ASP A 73 -18.43 -0.94 0.44
CA ASP A 73 -18.07 -2.35 0.59
C ASP A 73 -19.25 -3.21 1.05
N LEU A 74 -20.08 -2.72 1.97
CA LEU A 74 -21.28 -3.39 2.44
C LEU A 74 -22.38 -3.54 1.36
N LYS A 75 -22.31 -2.82 0.24
CA LYS A 75 -23.22 -3.01 -0.91
C LYS A 75 -22.94 -4.32 -1.68
N SER A 76 -21.74 -4.87 -1.55
CA SER A 76 -21.28 -6.02 -2.34
C SER A 76 -20.70 -7.18 -1.51
N HIS A 77 -20.52 -6.96 -0.20
CA HIS A 77 -19.94 -7.95 0.73
C HIS A 77 -20.78 -8.03 2.01
N SER A 78 -20.71 -9.15 2.72
CA SER A 78 -21.34 -9.30 4.02
C SER A 78 -20.66 -8.42 5.08
N GLU A 79 -21.39 -8.11 6.15
CA GLU A 79 -20.84 -7.37 7.30
C GLU A 79 -19.60 -8.07 7.86
N GLU A 80 -19.64 -9.40 7.98
CA GLU A 80 -18.52 -10.17 8.51
C GLU A 80 -17.26 -10.03 7.64
N GLU A 81 -17.39 -10.10 6.32
CA GLU A 81 -16.25 -9.92 5.38
C GLU A 81 -15.66 -8.52 5.49
N VAL A 82 -16.51 -7.49 5.61
CA VAL A 82 -16.07 -6.10 5.76
C VAL A 82 -15.34 -5.89 7.09
N ILE A 83 -15.90 -6.40 8.20
CA ILE A 83 -15.28 -6.33 9.52
C ILE A 83 -13.94 -7.06 9.54
N GLN A 84 -13.85 -8.26 8.96
CA GLN A 84 -12.60 -9.01 8.85
C GLN A 84 -11.54 -8.26 8.04
N LEU A 85 -11.93 -7.57 6.96
CA LEU A 85 -11.01 -6.76 6.17
C LEU A 85 -10.49 -5.55 6.95
N ILE A 86 -11.36 -4.84 7.68
CA ILE A 86 -10.98 -3.75 8.57
C ILE A 86 -9.99 -4.25 9.64
N GLN A 87 -10.30 -5.38 10.28
CA GLN A 87 -9.45 -5.99 11.29
C GLN A 87 -8.08 -6.37 10.73
N LYS A 88 -8.00 -6.96 9.52
CA LYS A 88 -6.74 -7.30 8.86
C LYS A 88 -5.91 -6.04 8.58
N ARG A 89 -6.52 -4.97 8.09
CA ARG A 89 -5.86 -3.68 7.84
C ARG A 89 -5.33 -3.08 9.15
N TRP A 90 -6.14 -3.06 10.20
CA TRP A 90 -5.73 -2.58 11.52
C TRP A 90 -4.59 -3.41 12.11
N ASN A 91 -4.72 -4.73 12.12
CA ASN A 91 -3.68 -5.63 12.65
C ASN A 91 -2.37 -5.51 11.88
N GLY A 92 -2.42 -5.40 10.55
CA GLY A 92 -1.24 -5.22 9.73
C GLY A 92 -0.53 -3.90 10.00
N LEU A 93 -1.29 -2.82 10.22
CA LEU A 93 -0.74 -1.54 10.62
C LEU A 93 -0.05 -1.61 12.00
N GLN A 94 -0.70 -2.25 12.98
CA GLN A 94 -0.10 -2.43 14.32
C GLN A 94 1.17 -3.30 14.25
N LEU A 95 1.18 -4.31 13.37
CA LEU A 95 2.34 -5.16 13.15
C LEU A 95 3.52 -4.36 12.54
N LEU A 96 3.24 -3.48 11.58
CA LEU A 96 4.25 -2.58 10.99
C LEU A 96 4.87 -1.68 12.07
N ARG A 97 4.00 -0.99 12.84
CA ARG A 97 4.41 -0.08 13.93
C ARG A 97 5.20 -0.81 15.03
N LYS A 98 4.74 -2.00 15.43
CA LYS A 98 5.42 -2.82 16.42
C LYS A 98 6.82 -3.25 15.96
N ARG A 99 6.98 -3.58 14.69
CA ARG A 99 8.25 -4.05 14.13
C ARG A 99 9.27 -2.94 13.99
N LEU A 100 8.86 -1.81 13.42
CA LEU A 100 9.80 -0.72 13.10
C LEU A 100 9.90 0.35 14.19
N GLY A 101 8.82 0.52 14.97
CA GLY A 101 8.68 1.64 15.91
C GLY A 101 8.14 2.90 15.24
N ASP A 102 7.31 3.64 15.97
CA ASP A 102 6.65 4.86 15.46
C ASP A 102 7.67 5.97 15.07
N GLU A 103 8.74 6.09 15.81
CA GLU A 103 9.81 7.06 15.53
C GLU A 103 10.51 6.76 14.22
N ALA A 104 10.84 5.49 13.94
CA ALA A 104 11.58 5.10 12.74
C ALA A 104 10.77 5.26 11.44
N ILE A 105 9.45 5.30 11.52
CA ILE A 105 8.56 5.51 10.38
C ILE A 105 7.90 6.89 10.39
N ASP A 106 8.28 7.75 11.34
CA ASP A 106 7.70 9.07 11.59
C ASP A 106 6.16 9.02 11.66
N PHE A 107 5.62 8.09 12.45
CA PHE A 107 4.17 7.95 12.62
C PHE A 107 3.58 9.14 13.35
N LYS A 108 2.59 9.78 12.74
CA LYS A 108 1.86 10.92 13.31
C LYS A 108 0.38 10.56 13.45
N PRO A 109 -0.16 10.47 14.69
CA PRO A 109 -1.57 10.15 14.94
C PRO A 109 -2.45 11.40 14.84
N TYR A 110 -2.46 12.05 13.68
CA TYR A 110 -3.23 13.29 13.49
C TYR A 110 -4.72 13.05 13.23
N GLY A 111 -5.13 11.79 13.07
CA GLY A 111 -6.47 11.41 12.67
C GLY A 111 -6.69 11.54 11.16
N GLY A 112 -7.81 10.99 10.72
CA GLY A 112 -8.27 11.04 9.34
C GLY A 112 -9.61 11.75 9.23
N TYR A 113 -9.81 12.48 8.15
CA TYR A 113 -11.03 13.24 7.85
C TYR A 113 -11.55 12.80 6.50
N GLU A 114 -12.81 12.43 6.43
CA GLU A 114 -13.50 12.27 5.16
C GLU A 114 -14.27 13.53 4.84
N LEU A 115 -13.89 14.18 3.75
CA LEU A 115 -14.50 15.40 3.25
C LEU A 115 -15.47 15.05 2.12
N PHE A 116 -16.55 15.82 2.00
CA PHE A 116 -17.52 15.67 0.93
C PHE A 116 -17.61 16.99 0.18
N LEU A 117 -17.45 16.97 -1.15
CA LEU A 117 -17.70 18.14 -1.96
C LEU A 117 -19.18 18.50 -1.90
N LYS A 118 -19.54 19.77 -2.20
CA LYS A 118 -20.95 20.17 -2.21
C LYS A 118 -21.80 19.36 -3.18
N GLU A 119 -21.21 18.90 -4.27
CA GLU A 119 -21.85 18.01 -5.26
C GLU A 119 -22.08 16.57 -4.76
N ASP A 120 -21.37 16.15 -3.70
CA ASP A 120 -21.47 14.79 -3.12
C ASP A 120 -22.56 14.67 -2.04
N GLU A 121 -23.59 15.52 -2.07
CA GLU A 121 -24.64 15.62 -1.05
C GLU A 121 -25.30 14.27 -0.73
N ASN A 122 -25.56 13.44 -1.74
CA ASN A 122 -26.16 12.12 -1.54
C ASN A 122 -25.25 11.19 -0.73
N THR A 123 -23.96 11.15 -1.04
CA THR A 123 -22.97 10.34 -0.31
C THR A 123 -22.81 10.86 1.13
N TYR A 124 -22.76 12.18 1.28
CA TYR A 124 -22.71 12.85 2.57
C TYR A 124 -23.89 12.45 3.47
N ASN A 125 -25.12 12.56 2.97
CA ASN A 125 -26.33 12.22 3.70
C ASN A 125 -26.39 10.71 4.05
N GLU A 126 -26.00 9.83 3.11
CA GLU A 126 -25.87 8.38 3.37
C GLU A 126 -24.86 8.11 4.51
N CYS A 127 -23.71 8.78 4.51
CA CYS A 127 -22.70 8.64 5.55
C CYS A 127 -23.24 9.09 6.92
N LEU A 128 -23.88 10.25 7.00
CA LEU A 128 -24.47 10.73 8.25
C LEU A 128 -25.54 9.79 8.80
N GLN A 129 -26.37 9.24 7.94
CA GLN A 129 -27.41 8.28 8.33
C GLN A 129 -26.84 6.96 8.83
N LYS A 130 -25.80 6.45 8.17
CA LYS A 130 -25.21 5.14 8.48
C LYS A 130 -24.09 5.18 9.52
N LEU A 131 -23.60 6.34 9.90
CA LEU A 131 -22.52 6.51 10.88
C LEU A 131 -22.75 5.73 12.19
N PRO A 132 -23.94 5.80 12.85
CA PRO A 132 -24.18 5.04 14.07
C PRO A 132 -24.10 3.52 13.83
N PHE A 133 -24.70 3.04 12.75
CA PHE A 133 -24.70 1.62 12.39
C PHE A 133 -23.26 1.11 12.15
N ILE A 134 -22.44 1.86 11.39
CA ILE A 134 -21.05 1.46 11.15
C ILE A 134 -20.24 1.44 12.44
N ASN A 135 -20.40 2.44 13.30
CA ASN A 135 -19.76 2.44 14.62
C ASN A 135 -20.15 1.19 15.42
N ASP A 136 -21.42 0.82 15.43
CA ASP A 136 -21.90 -0.35 16.18
C ASP A 136 -21.26 -1.66 15.70
N ILE A 137 -21.18 -1.89 14.37
CA ILE A 137 -20.63 -3.14 13.83
C ILE A 137 -19.11 -3.26 14.00
N ILE A 138 -18.36 -2.13 14.02
CA ILE A 138 -16.91 -2.15 14.21
C ILE A 138 -16.46 -1.93 15.66
N LYS A 139 -17.38 -1.54 16.55
CA LYS A 139 -17.12 -1.32 17.99
C LYS A 139 -16.39 -2.49 18.69
N PRO A 140 -16.67 -3.77 18.37
CA PRO A 140 -15.94 -4.88 18.97
C PRO A 140 -14.43 -4.84 18.71
N LEU A 141 -13.99 -4.25 17.60
CA LEU A 141 -12.58 -4.14 17.23
C LEU A 141 -11.86 -3.01 17.98
N PHE A 142 -12.54 -1.88 18.19
CA PHE A 142 -11.92 -0.64 18.70
C PHE A 142 -12.35 -0.30 20.12
N LYS A 143 -13.39 -0.97 20.66
CA LYS A 143 -13.99 -0.76 22.01
C LYS A 143 -14.56 0.64 22.23
N SER A 144 -14.72 1.42 21.19
CA SER A 144 -15.28 2.77 21.18
C SER A 144 -15.86 3.07 19.81
N ASP A 145 -16.59 4.15 19.69
CA ASP A 145 -16.98 4.68 18.40
C ASP A 145 -15.74 5.18 17.64
N VAL A 146 -15.68 4.87 16.35
CA VAL A 146 -14.55 5.17 15.47
C VAL A 146 -14.78 6.45 14.69
N PHE A 147 -15.99 6.63 14.19
CA PHE A 147 -16.34 7.76 13.35
C PHE A 147 -17.19 8.79 14.11
N SER A 148 -16.84 10.06 13.95
CA SER A 148 -17.60 11.20 14.50
C SER A 148 -17.75 12.30 13.46
N LYS A 149 -18.77 13.15 13.64
CA LYS A 149 -18.94 14.37 12.84
C LYS A 149 -18.07 15.47 13.42
N GLU A 150 -17.36 16.20 12.57
CA GLU A 150 -16.60 17.37 12.96
C GLU A 150 -16.78 18.53 11.98
N PHE A 151 -16.85 19.75 12.47
CA PHE A 151 -16.80 20.93 11.62
C PHE A 151 -15.44 21.09 10.96
N ASP A 152 -15.44 21.65 9.74
CA ASP A 152 -14.19 22.03 9.10
C ASP A 152 -13.48 23.13 9.92
N ARG A 153 -12.25 22.83 10.31
CA ARG A 153 -11.35 23.75 11.00
C ARG A 153 -10.16 24.19 10.15
N PHE A 154 -10.09 23.70 8.93
CA PHE A 154 -8.97 23.91 8.02
C PHE A 154 -9.26 24.97 6.95
N ASN A 155 -10.46 25.54 6.97
CA ASN A 155 -10.95 26.54 6.01
C ASN A 155 -11.00 26.03 4.56
N PHE A 156 -11.32 24.76 4.37
CA PHE A 156 -11.56 24.20 3.03
C PHE A 156 -12.79 24.84 2.39
N GLN A 157 -12.80 24.95 1.07
CA GLN A 157 -13.94 25.52 0.35
C GLN A 157 -14.63 24.46 -0.51
N ASN A 158 -15.89 24.74 -0.89
CA ASN A 158 -16.73 23.87 -1.72
C ASN A 158 -16.95 22.46 -1.14
N ILE A 159 -16.88 22.33 0.20
CA ILE A 159 -17.20 21.11 0.93
C ILE A 159 -18.51 21.24 1.72
N GLN A 160 -19.06 20.12 2.15
CA GLN A 160 -20.19 20.05 3.08
C GLN A 160 -19.79 20.58 4.47
N GLU A 161 -20.79 20.88 5.32
CA GLU A 161 -20.62 21.52 6.61
C GLU A 161 -19.76 20.68 7.60
N TYR A 162 -19.94 19.36 7.54
CA TYR A 162 -19.21 18.43 8.42
C TYR A 162 -18.33 17.50 7.61
N SER A 163 -17.16 17.19 8.16
CA SER A 163 -16.35 16.03 7.82
C SER A 163 -16.69 14.85 8.74
N ILE A 164 -16.31 13.64 8.34
CA ILE A 164 -16.30 12.47 9.23
C ILE A 164 -14.87 12.24 9.72
N PHE A 165 -14.68 12.34 11.02
CA PHE A 165 -13.38 12.18 11.67
C PHE A 165 -13.17 10.76 12.19
N ASN A 166 -11.95 10.25 12.03
CA ASN A 166 -11.49 8.96 12.55
C ASN A 166 -10.18 9.16 13.34
N PRO A 167 -10.18 9.07 14.68
CA PRO A 167 -8.99 9.26 15.51
C PRO A 167 -7.95 8.14 15.40
N TYR A 168 -8.31 7.00 14.82
CA TYR A 168 -7.42 5.84 14.68
C TYR A 168 -6.54 5.90 13.43
N GLU A 169 -6.75 6.89 12.57
CA GLU A 169 -5.89 7.13 11.41
C GLU A 169 -4.66 7.96 11.77
N GLY A 170 -3.64 7.80 10.95
CA GLY A 170 -2.44 8.59 11.03
C GLY A 170 -1.69 8.58 9.71
N GLN A 171 -0.51 9.14 9.75
CA GLN A 171 0.37 9.19 8.58
C GLN A 171 1.78 8.72 8.94
N ILE A 172 2.51 8.23 7.96
CA ILE A 172 3.90 7.82 8.08
C ILE A 172 4.77 8.50 7.02
N ASP A 173 6.06 8.57 7.26
CA ASP A 173 7.03 8.81 6.19
C ASP A 173 7.29 7.50 5.44
N THR A 174 6.85 7.44 4.18
CA THR A 174 7.02 6.28 3.30
C THR A 174 8.50 5.96 3.03
N GLY A 175 9.33 6.99 2.92
CA GLY A 175 10.78 6.84 2.70
C GLY A 175 11.46 6.21 3.92
N ASN A 176 11.21 6.77 5.10
CA ASN A 176 11.74 6.28 6.38
C ASN A 176 11.27 4.84 6.66
N MET A 177 9.98 4.54 6.41
CA MET A 177 9.45 3.18 6.55
C MET A 177 10.23 2.18 5.68
N MET A 178 10.40 2.48 4.40
CA MET A 178 11.09 1.56 3.49
C MET A 178 12.58 1.43 3.78
N GLN A 179 13.25 2.52 4.15
CA GLN A 179 14.66 2.47 4.58
C GLN A 179 14.85 1.62 5.84
N SER A 180 13.99 1.82 6.85
CA SER A 180 14.03 1.06 8.11
C SER A 180 13.78 -0.44 7.86
N LEU A 181 12.80 -0.76 7.03
CA LEU A 181 12.47 -2.14 6.70
C LEU A 181 13.59 -2.84 5.90
N LEU A 182 14.21 -2.15 4.95
CA LEU A 182 15.38 -2.66 4.22
C LEU A 182 16.57 -2.88 5.15
N LYS A 183 16.87 -1.90 6.03
CA LYS A 183 17.94 -2.00 7.01
C LYS A 183 17.76 -3.20 7.95
N GLU A 184 16.55 -3.39 8.48
CA GLU A 184 16.22 -4.53 9.31
C GLU A 184 16.41 -5.85 8.54
N THR A 185 15.91 -5.95 7.32
CA THR A 185 16.03 -7.15 6.48
C THR A 185 17.49 -7.54 6.24
N ILE A 186 18.33 -6.56 5.90
CA ILE A 186 19.78 -6.80 5.70
C ILE A 186 20.46 -7.21 7.01
N SER A 187 20.12 -6.58 8.13
CA SER A 187 20.70 -6.92 9.45
C SER A 187 20.41 -8.36 9.89
N LYS A 188 19.35 -8.97 9.35
CA LYS A 188 18.99 -10.38 9.57
C LYS A 188 19.64 -11.35 8.58
N ASN A 189 20.66 -10.93 7.86
CA ASN A 189 21.36 -11.74 6.85
C ASN A 189 20.42 -12.30 5.77
N ILE A 190 19.45 -11.51 5.34
CA ILE A 190 18.61 -11.79 4.18
C ILE A 190 19.24 -11.08 3.00
N LEU A 191 19.55 -11.84 1.94
CA LEU A 191 20.19 -11.29 0.75
C LEU A 191 19.17 -10.58 -0.13
N ILE A 192 19.43 -9.31 -0.48
CA ILE A 192 18.61 -8.54 -1.43
C ILE A 192 19.45 -8.27 -2.68
N LEU A 193 18.95 -8.74 -3.83
CA LEU A 193 19.58 -8.53 -5.13
C LEU A 193 18.77 -7.54 -5.95
N ASN A 194 19.39 -6.41 -6.25
CA ASN A 194 18.84 -5.38 -7.14
C ASN A 194 19.14 -5.71 -8.59
N GLN A 195 18.37 -5.13 -9.53
CA GLN A 195 18.50 -5.38 -10.98
C GLN A 195 18.41 -6.86 -11.34
N ALA A 196 17.64 -7.62 -10.56
CA ALA A 196 17.44 -9.06 -10.70
C ALA A 196 15.99 -9.31 -11.13
N GLU A 197 15.73 -9.19 -12.44
CA GLU A 197 14.40 -9.44 -13.01
C GLU A 197 14.15 -10.93 -13.18
N VAL A 198 13.12 -11.44 -12.51
CA VAL A 198 12.65 -12.81 -12.75
C VAL A 198 11.83 -12.81 -14.03
N THR A 199 12.29 -13.56 -15.02
CA THR A 199 11.67 -13.68 -16.35
C THR A 199 10.82 -14.93 -16.48
N SER A 200 11.20 -16.02 -15.81
CA SER A 200 10.47 -17.28 -15.80
C SER A 200 10.81 -18.13 -14.59
N HIS A 201 9.98 -19.12 -14.32
CA HIS A 201 10.27 -20.19 -13.36
C HIS A 201 9.74 -21.53 -13.85
N ILE A 202 10.39 -22.60 -13.45
CA ILE A 202 10.01 -23.99 -13.78
C ILE A 202 10.06 -24.80 -12.48
N GLU A 203 8.92 -25.33 -12.06
CA GLU A 203 8.85 -26.19 -10.89
C GLU A 203 9.37 -27.59 -11.23
N LYS A 204 10.18 -28.14 -10.32
CA LYS A 204 10.70 -29.48 -10.33
C LYS A 204 10.24 -30.18 -9.05
N ASN A 205 10.37 -31.51 -8.94
CA ASN A 205 9.81 -32.31 -7.84
C ASN A 205 10.02 -31.71 -6.42
N ASN A 206 11.23 -31.18 -6.11
CA ASN A 206 11.55 -30.65 -4.79
C ASN A 206 12.17 -29.25 -4.84
N SER A 207 12.09 -28.56 -5.94
CA SER A 207 12.71 -27.26 -6.12
C SER A 207 12.02 -26.49 -7.26
N VAL A 208 12.34 -25.21 -7.35
CA VAL A 208 11.94 -24.34 -8.44
C VAL A 208 13.20 -23.79 -9.09
N GLU A 209 13.36 -23.97 -10.39
CA GLU A 209 14.36 -23.29 -11.19
C GLU A 209 13.84 -21.90 -11.56
N ILE A 210 14.60 -20.87 -11.25
CA ILE A 210 14.24 -19.48 -11.50
C ILE A 210 15.23 -18.91 -12.50
N THR A 211 14.72 -18.29 -13.55
CA THR A 211 15.53 -17.52 -14.50
C THR A 211 15.50 -16.05 -14.10
N VAL A 212 16.68 -15.49 -13.85
CA VAL A 212 16.90 -14.10 -13.46
C VAL A 212 17.78 -13.44 -14.51
N ASN A 213 17.24 -12.42 -15.20
CA ASN A 213 17.88 -11.84 -16.39
C ASN A 213 18.29 -12.94 -17.40
N ASP A 214 19.57 -13.29 -17.43
CA ASP A 214 20.18 -14.26 -18.39
C ASP A 214 20.83 -15.47 -17.70
N PHE A 215 20.59 -15.71 -16.41
CA PHE A 215 21.07 -16.90 -15.72
C PHE A 215 19.96 -17.57 -14.89
N SER A 216 20.17 -18.85 -14.52
CA SER A 216 19.21 -19.59 -13.72
C SER A 216 19.86 -20.20 -12.47
N PHE A 217 19.08 -20.30 -11.40
CA PHE A 217 19.46 -21.02 -10.19
C PHE A 217 18.24 -21.74 -9.58
N GLN A 218 18.49 -22.60 -8.59
CA GLN A 218 17.43 -23.35 -7.92
C GLN A 218 17.19 -22.85 -6.50
N THR A 219 15.91 -22.88 -6.11
CA THR A 219 15.43 -22.62 -4.74
C THR A 219 14.47 -23.73 -4.31
N LYS A 220 14.36 -24.02 -3.02
CA LYS A 220 13.36 -24.98 -2.54
C LYS A 220 11.93 -24.41 -2.66
N LYS A 221 11.74 -23.17 -2.29
CA LYS A 221 10.44 -22.49 -2.31
C LYS A 221 10.55 -21.12 -2.99
N LEU A 222 9.56 -20.79 -3.81
CA LEU A 222 9.44 -19.52 -4.52
C LEU A 222 8.19 -18.77 -4.06
N LEU A 223 8.34 -17.51 -3.65
CA LEU A 223 7.26 -16.68 -3.13
C LEU A 223 7.15 -15.37 -3.93
N PHE A 224 5.99 -15.13 -4.53
CA PHE A 224 5.73 -13.90 -5.28
C PHE A 224 5.08 -12.84 -4.40
N ALA A 225 5.71 -11.66 -4.29
CA ALA A 225 5.25 -10.47 -3.59
C ALA A 225 5.26 -9.23 -4.50
N THR A 226 4.85 -9.41 -5.76
CA THR A 226 4.98 -8.43 -6.84
C THR A 226 3.74 -7.55 -7.05
N ASN A 227 2.69 -7.75 -6.24
CA ASN A 227 1.45 -6.98 -6.21
C ASN A 227 0.88 -6.68 -7.61
N GLY A 228 0.85 -5.42 -8.07
CA GLY A 228 0.30 -5.02 -9.38
C GLY A 228 1.02 -5.60 -10.60
N PHE A 229 2.21 -6.16 -10.40
CA PHE A 229 2.98 -6.83 -11.48
C PHE A 229 2.82 -8.36 -11.46
N ALA A 230 1.99 -8.90 -10.58
CA ALA A 230 1.86 -10.35 -10.37
C ALA A 230 1.35 -11.09 -11.60
N SER A 231 0.46 -10.52 -12.39
CA SER A 231 -0.12 -11.14 -13.59
C SER A 231 0.91 -11.57 -14.64
N LYS A 232 2.11 -10.97 -14.62
CA LYS A 232 3.21 -11.35 -15.53
C LYS A 232 3.91 -12.65 -15.12
N LEU A 233 3.78 -13.05 -13.85
CA LEU A 233 4.54 -14.17 -13.27
C LEU A 233 3.64 -15.25 -12.67
N THR A 234 2.36 -14.92 -12.45
CA THR A 234 1.36 -15.82 -11.86
C THR A 234 0.07 -15.74 -12.67
N ASN A 235 -0.72 -16.81 -12.66
CA ASN A 235 -2.02 -16.84 -13.34
C ASN A 235 -3.14 -16.17 -12.51
N ASN A 236 -2.81 -15.35 -11.52
CA ASN A 236 -3.78 -14.71 -10.67
C ASN A 236 -4.49 -13.53 -11.33
N ALA A 237 -5.77 -13.36 -11.02
CA ALA A 237 -6.60 -12.25 -11.47
C ALA A 237 -6.25 -10.93 -10.73
N VAL A 238 -5.01 -10.46 -10.92
CA VAL A 238 -4.56 -9.16 -10.44
C VAL A 238 -4.41 -8.23 -11.62
N LYS A 239 -5.10 -7.09 -11.57
CA LYS A 239 -4.96 -6.03 -12.58
C LYS A 239 -4.06 -4.92 -12.01
N PRO A 240 -3.11 -4.40 -12.80
CA PRO A 240 -2.38 -3.21 -12.41
C PRO A 240 -3.30 -2.00 -12.43
N ALA A 241 -3.16 -1.12 -11.45
CA ALA A 241 -3.89 0.15 -11.42
C ALA A 241 -2.94 1.26 -11.01
N ARG A 242 -2.74 2.22 -11.90
CA ARG A 242 -1.93 3.40 -11.65
C ARG A 242 -2.68 4.37 -10.74
N ALA A 243 -2.00 4.89 -9.72
CA ALA A 243 -2.43 6.03 -8.93
C ALA A 243 -1.39 7.13 -9.08
N GLN A 244 -1.86 8.34 -9.38
CA GLN A 244 -1.01 9.50 -9.60
C GLN A 244 -1.00 10.40 -8.38
N VAL A 245 0.13 11.05 -8.14
CA VAL A 245 0.36 11.86 -6.94
C VAL A 245 1.14 13.11 -7.34
N LEU A 246 0.88 14.19 -6.62
CA LEU A 246 1.69 15.40 -6.64
C LEU A 246 2.02 15.85 -5.21
N ILE A 247 3.07 16.65 -5.07
CA ILE A 247 3.41 17.33 -3.81
C ILE A 247 3.78 18.77 -4.12
N THR A 248 3.35 19.70 -3.25
CA THR A 248 3.67 21.13 -3.39
C THR A 248 5.07 21.44 -2.91
N GLU A 249 5.60 22.60 -3.28
CA GLU A 249 6.66 23.26 -2.53
C GLU A 249 6.19 23.58 -1.10
N PRO A 250 7.12 23.90 -0.15
CA PRO A 250 6.72 24.31 1.20
C PRO A 250 5.76 25.51 1.16
N ILE A 251 4.69 25.43 1.93
CA ILE A 251 3.64 26.45 2.01
C ILE A 251 3.83 27.18 3.35
N PRO A 252 4.08 28.49 3.36
CA PRO A 252 4.23 29.24 4.59
C PRO A 252 2.99 29.16 5.47
N ASN A 253 3.20 28.88 6.77
CA ASN A 253 2.14 28.81 7.78
C ASN A 253 1.03 27.78 7.47
N LEU A 254 1.37 26.68 6.82
CA LEU A 254 0.43 25.60 6.57
C LEU A 254 -0.08 24.99 7.89
N ASP A 255 -1.37 25.15 8.17
CA ASP A 255 -2.04 24.64 9.39
C ASP A 255 -2.89 23.38 9.14
N ILE A 256 -2.78 22.78 7.97
CA ILE A 256 -3.45 21.52 7.63
C ILE A 256 -2.62 20.36 8.22
N ARG A 257 -3.24 19.58 9.11
CA ARG A 257 -2.62 18.39 9.75
C ARG A 257 -3.63 17.25 9.76
N GLY A 258 -3.25 16.09 9.21
CA GLY A 258 -4.09 14.90 9.13
C GLY A 258 -4.07 14.23 7.78
N THR A 259 -4.82 13.13 7.69
CA THR A 259 -5.11 12.44 6.43
C THR A 259 -6.52 12.80 6.00
N PHE A 260 -6.72 13.08 4.73
CA PHE A 260 -7.99 13.53 4.17
C PHE A 260 -8.40 12.66 3.00
N HIS A 261 -9.65 12.22 2.99
CA HIS A 261 -10.26 11.39 1.97
C HIS A 261 -11.42 12.13 1.29
N LEU A 262 -11.58 11.97 -0.02
CA LEU A 262 -12.73 12.47 -0.79
C LEU A 262 -13.18 11.38 -1.77
N ASP A 263 -14.45 11.46 -2.17
CA ASP A 263 -15.04 10.58 -3.19
C ASP A 263 -14.70 9.09 -2.95
N LYS A 264 -15.10 8.57 -1.79
CA LYS A 264 -14.89 7.15 -1.41
C LYS A 264 -13.41 6.72 -1.51
N GLY A 265 -12.48 7.60 -1.15
CA GLY A 265 -11.05 7.34 -1.20
C GLY A 265 -10.42 7.41 -2.59
N TYR A 266 -11.16 7.82 -3.63
CA TYR A 266 -10.58 8.04 -4.95
C TYR A 266 -9.65 9.24 -4.98
N TYR A 267 -9.83 10.22 -4.09
CA TYR A 267 -8.86 11.29 -3.85
C TYR A 267 -8.46 11.28 -2.39
N TYR A 268 -7.20 11.59 -2.15
CA TYR A 268 -6.63 11.61 -0.81
C TYR A 268 -5.51 12.63 -0.74
N PHE A 269 -5.45 13.40 0.38
CA PHE A 269 -4.35 14.31 0.62
C PHE A 269 -3.97 14.34 2.10
N ARG A 270 -2.76 14.82 2.35
CA ARG A 270 -2.26 15.06 3.70
C ARG A 270 -1.16 16.11 3.68
N ASN A 271 -0.82 16.63 4.84
CA ASN A 271 0.44 17.35 4.97
C ASN A 271 1.64 16.39 5.00
N PHE A 272 2.74 16.85 4.45
CA PHE A 272 4.07 16.30 4.67
C PHE A 272 4.99 17.47 5.01
N GLU A 273 5.40 17.57 6.27
CA GLU A 273 5.97 18.80 6.80
C GLU A 273 5.05 20.01 6.50
N ASP A 274 5.57 21.04 5.81
CA ASP A 274 4.81 22.21 5.38
C ASP A 274 4.37 22.14 3.90
N ARG A 275 4.13 20.94 3.37
CA ARG A 275 3.70 20.68 1.99
C ARG A 275 2.37 19.95 2.00
N ILE A 276 1.61 20.05 0.91
CA ILE A 276 0.47 19.19 0.65
C ILE A 276 0.86 18.12 -0.35
N LEU A 277 0.69 16.87 0.03
CA LEU A 277 0.74 15.70 -0.83
C LEU A 277 -0.69 15.32 -1.19
N LEU A 278 -1.02 15.26 -2.48
CA LEU A 278 -2.36 14.95 -3.00
C LEU A 278 -2.26 13.89 -4.09
N GLY A 279 -3.11 12.88 -4.02
CA GLY A 279 -3.17 11.83 -5.03
C GLY A 279 -4.58 11.36 -5.31
N GLY A 280 -4.70 10.47 -6.31
CA GLY A 280 -5.98 9.86 -6.68
C GLY A 280 -6.40 10.12 -8.11
N GLY A 281 -7.71 10.22 -8.33
CA GLY A 281 -8.33 10.55 -9.62
C GLY A 281 -8.44 9.41 -10.62
N ARG A 282 -8.09 8.17 -10.25
CA ARG A 282 -8.17 7.01 -11.15
C ARG A 282 -9.59 6.77 -11.69
N ASN A 283 -10.61 7.13 -10.93
CA ASN A 283 -12.02 7.04 -11.34
C ASN A 283 -12.39 7.91 -12.54
N LEU A 284 -11.59 8.89 -12.90
CA LEU A 284 -11.79 9.68 -14.13
C LEU A 284 -11.45 8.91 -15.40
N ASP A 285 -10.59 7.88 -15.28
CA ASP A 285 -10.14 7.09 -16.43
C ASP A 285 -9.67 5.69 -15.99
N PHE A 286 -10.62 4.83 -15.64
CA PHE A 286 -10.30 3.47 -15.20
C PHE A 286 -9.54 2.65 -16.24
N GLU A 287 -9.84 2.86 -17.53
CA GLU A 287 -9.20 2.14 -18.62
C GLU A 287 -7.75 2.61 -18.80
N GLY A 288 -7.52 3.90 -18.94
CA GLY A 288 -6.18 4.48 -19.09
C GLY A 288 -5.27 4.29 -17.88
N GLU A 289 -5.87 4.21 -16.68
CA GLU A 289 -5.12 3.94 -15.44
C GLU A 289 -4.96 2.42 -15.16
N THR A 290 -5.45 1.52 -16.03
CA THR A 290 -5.16 0.08 -15.97
C THR A 290 -3.88 -0.23 -16.73
N THR A 291 -2.75 0.14 -16.16
CA THR A 291 -1.43 0.07 -16.77
C THR A 291 -0.32 -0.19 -15.76
N THR A 292 0.84 -0.64 -16.25
CA THR A 292 2.09 -0.75 -15.47
C THR A 292 3.04 0.42 -15.71
N ASP A 293 2.67 1.40 -16.52
CA ASP A 293 3.50 2.58 -16.81
C ASP A 293 3.48 3.57 -15.64
N LEU A 294 4.66 4.03 -15.27
CA LEU A 294 4.85 5.02 -14.20
C LEU A 294 4.83 6.45 -14.78
N SER A 295 3.85 6.76 -15.62
CA SER A 295 3.65 8.09 -16.20
C SER A 295 2.54 8.86 -15.48
N GLN A 296 2.38 10.13 -15.80
CA GLN A 296 1.27 10.98 -15.39
C GLN A 296 0.47 11.41 -16.62
N THR A 297 -0.83 11.67 -16.42
CA THR A 297 -1.74 12.15 -17.47
C THR A 297 -2.27 13.54 -17.12
N GLU A 298 -2.40 14.41 -18.11
CA GLU A 298 -2.93 15.76 -17.90
C GLU A 298 -4.30 15.73 -17.26
N LYS A 299 -5.16 14.82 -17.69
CA LYS A 299 -6.52 14.67 -17.16
C LYS A 299 -6.55 14.51 -15.64
N ILE A 300 -5.72 13.62 -15.11
CA ILE A 300 -5.64 13.38 -13.66
C ILE A 300 -4.94 14.54 -12.96
N GLN A 301 -3.79 14.97 -13.47
CA GLN A 301 -3.01 16.04 -12.84
C GLN A 301 -3.78 17.37 -12.78
N ASN A 302 -4.50 17.75 -13.82
CA ASN A 302 -5.33 18.94 -13.83
C ASN A 302 -6.44 18.86 -12.76
N ARG A 303 -7.10 17.70 -12.59
CA ARG A 303 -8.09 17.53 -11.52
C ARG A 303 -7.47 17.64 -10.13
N LEU A 304 -6.27 17.11 -9.92
CA LEU A 304 -5.58 17.26 -8.64
C LEU A 304 -5.23 18.74 -8.36
N GLU A 305 -4.78 19.48 -9.35
CA GLU A 305 -4.53 20.92 -9.21
C GLU A 305 -5.82 21.71 -8.96
N ASP A 306 -6.92 21.36 -9.62
CA ASP A 306 -8.22 21.95 -9.37
C ASP A 306 -8.69 21.77 -7.92
N LEU A 307 -8.47 20.57 -7.35
CA LEU A 307 -8.77 20.31 -5.95
C LEU A 307 -7.86 21.12 -5.01
N LEU A 308 -6.57 21.24 -5.31
CA LEU A 308 -5.68 22.12 -4.54
C LEU A 308 -6.19 23.56 -4.55
N LYS A 309 -6.46 24.10 -5.73
CA LYS A 309 -6.81 25.51 -5.93
C LYS A 309 -8.20 25.88 -5.40
N ASN A 310 -9.18 24.99 -5.59
CA ASN A 310 -10.58 25.34 -5.35
C ASN A 310 -11.13 24.77 -4.03
N VAL A 311 -10.44 23.80 -3.41
CA VAL A 311 -10.90 23.12 -2.19
C VAL A 311 -9.89 23.23 -1.06
N ILE A 312 -8.64 22.79 -1.28
CA ILE A 312 -7.66 22.57 -0.21
C ILE A 312 -6.94 23.87 0.17
N LEU A 313 -6.52 24.65 -0.83
CA LEU A 313 -5.71 25.87 -0.68
C LEU A 313 -6.33 27.08 -1.42
N PRO A 314 -7.63 27.38 -1.21
CA PRO A 314 -8.37 28.34 -2.06
C PRO A 314 -7.83 29.78 -2.01
N ASN A 315 -7.11 30.14 -0.96
CA ASN A 315 -6.59 31.49 -0.73
C ASN A 315 -5.05 31.50 -0.57
N GLN A 316 -4.39 30.44 -0.94
CA GLN A 316 -2.93 30.31 -0.85
C GLN A 316 -2.31 30.07 -2.21
N GLU A 317 -1.24 30.79 -2.51
CA GLU A 317 -0.39 30.48 -3.66
C GLU A 317 0.43 29.23 -3.34
N PHE A 318 0.56 28.34 -4.32
CA PHE A 318 1.36 27.13 -4.25
C PHE A 318 2.06 26.86 -5.57
N GLN A 319 3.15 26.11 -5.49
CA GLN A 319 3.85 25.56 -6.63
C GLN A 319 3.96 24.04 -6.47
N ILE A 320 3.95 23.30 -7.56
CA ILE A 320 4.15 21.85 -7.53
C ILE A 320 5.64 21.53 -7.60
N ALA A 321 6.15 20.91 -6.54
CA ALA A 321 7.52 20.47 -6.43
C ALA A 321 7.80 19.21 -7.24
N HIS A 322 6.90 18.22 -7.19
CA HIS A 322 7.13 16.94 -7.84
C HIS A 322 5.81 16.20 -8.12
N ARG A 323 5.83 15.35 -9.16
CA ARG A 323 4.75 14.45 -9.56
C ARG A 323 5.27 13.05 -9.78
N TRP A 324 4.52 12.05 -9.35
CA TRP A 324 4.87 10.65 -9.60
C TRP A 324 3.61 9.79 -9.67
N SER A 325 3.80 8.51 -9.97
CA SER A 325 2.73 7.53 -9.92
C SER A 325 3.21 6.23 -9.31
N GLY A 326 2.28 5.42 -8.81
CA GLY A 326 2.51 4.08 -8.29
C GLY A 326 1.53 3.08 -8.89
N ILE A 327 1.94 1.81 -8.98
CA ILE A 327 1.10 0.74 -9.53
C ILE A 327 0.57 -0.12 -8.38
N MET A 328 -0.73 -0.07 -8.17
CA MET A 328 -1.46 -0.94 -7.24
C MET A 328 -1.82 -2.26 -7.91
N GLY A 329 -2.05 -3.29 -7.11
CA GLY A 329 -2.67 -4.54 -7.56
C GLY A 329 -4.12 -4.57 -7.13
N ILE A 330 -5.06 -4.57 -8.05
CA ILE A 330 -6.50 -4.59 -7.82
C ILE A 330 -7.15 -5.83 -8.43
N GLY A 331 -8.42 -6.08 -8.09
CA GLY A 331 -9.23 -7.17 -8.63
C GLY A 331 -10.70 -6.93 -8.40
N SER A 332 -11.52 -7.95 -8.63
CA SER A 332 -12.97 -7.92 -8.38
C SER A 332 -13.33 -7.83 -6.89
N HIS A 333 -12.41 -8.23 -6.01
CA HIS A 333 -12.57 -8.16 -4.54
C HIS A 333 -11.43 -7.39 -3.92
N LYS A 334 -11.69 -6.70 -2.80
CA LYS A 334 -10.68 -5.94 -2.05
C LYS A 334 -9.76 -6.82 -1.19
N ASN A 335 -10.14 -8.07 -0.92
CA ASN A 335 -9.33 -8.99 -0.13
C ASN A 335 -8.00 -9.31 -0.85
N PRO A 336 -6.87 -9.30 -0.15
CA PRO A 336 -5.61 -9.80 -0.69
C PRO A 336 -5.69 -11.27 -1.12
N ILE A 337 -4.78 -11.67 -1.98
CA ILE A 337 -4.57 -13.07 -2.35
C ILE A 337 -3.32 -13.54 -1.61
N VAL A 338 -3.48 -14.49 -0.69
CA VAL A 338 -2.39 -15.22 -0.05
C VAL A 338 -2.67 -16.70 -0.30
N SER A 339 -1.89 -17.33 -1.16
CA SER A 339 -2.18 -18.70 -1.59
C SER A 339 -0.94 -19.45 -2.05
N GLN A 340 -1.00 -20.76 -1.89
CA GLN A 340 -0.11 -21.69 -2.57
C GLN A 340 -0.59 -21.87 -4.03
N LEU A 341 0.30 -21.65 -4.98
CA LEU A 341 0.01 -21.78 -6.43
C LEU A 341 0.28 -23.17 -6.94
N SER A 342 1.33 -23.80 -6.42
CA SER A 342 1.73 -25.18 -6.68
C SER A 342 2.55 -25.68 -5.48
N GLU A 343 3.11 -26.90 -5.55
CA GLU A 343 3.80 -27.54 -4.41
C GLU A 343 4.89 -26.66 -3.78
N ASN A 344 5.63 -25.91 -4.61
CA ASN A 344 6.77 -25.12 -4.15
C ASN A 344 6.65 -23.60 -4.47
N VAL A 345 5.49 -23.15 -4.95
CA VAL A 345 5.28 -21.76 -5.38
C VAL A 345 4.09 -21.15 -4.66
N TYR A 346 4.28 -19.93 -4.13
CA TYR A 346 3.32 -19.20 -3.30
C TYR A 346 3.20 -17.76 -3.76
N CYS A 347 2.12 -17.07 -3.38
CA CYS A 347 1.99 -15.65 -3.64
C CYS A 347 1.26 -14.90 -2.51
N GLY A 348 1.66 -13.62 -2.31
CA GLY A 348 0.99 -12.63 -1.48
C GLY A 348 0.84 -11.32 -2.27
N VAL A 349 -0.35 -11.09 -2.85
CA VAL A 349 -0.57 -10.01 -3.83
C VAL A 349 -1.99 -9.43 -3.72
N ARG A 350 -2.33 -8.42 -4.49
CA ARG A 350 -3.62 -7.74 -4.56
C ARG A 350 -3.98 -7.01 -3.26
N LEU A 351 -3.15 -6.03 -2.89
CA LEU A 351 -3.36 -5.23 -1.67
C LEU A 351 -4.33 -4.04 -1.86
N GLY A 352 -4.86 -3.85 -3.06
CA GLY A 352 -5.64 -2.65 -3.38
C GLY A 352 -4.82 -1.37 -3.17
N GLY A 353 -5.39 -0.32 -2.61
CA GLY A 353 -4.70 0.90 -2.16
C GLY A 353 -4.14 0.84 -0.74
N MET A 354 -4.34 -0.27 0.00
CA MET A 354 -4.13 -0.36 1.45
C MET A 354 -2.82 -1.06 1.87
N GLY A 355 -1.78 -0.97 1.04
CA GLY A 355 -0.51 -1.69 1.25
C GLY A 355 0.22 -1.32 2.54
N VAL A 356 0.15 -0.09 3.02
CA VAL A 356 0.73 0.35 4.30
C VAL A 356 0.03 -0.35 5.47
N ALA A 357 -1.30 -0.40 5.43
CA ALA A 357 -2.09 -1.00 6.50
C ALA A 357 -1.97 -2.53 6.55
N ILE A 358 -2.02 -3.22 5.41
CA ILE A 358 -2.16 -4.68 5.40
C ILE A 358 -0.88 -5.44 5.00
N GLY A 359 0.09 -4.77 4.39
CA GLY A 359 1.22 -5.43 3.74
C GLY A 359 2.14 -6.22 4.68
N SER A 360 2.31 -5.76 5.93
CA SER A 360 3.07 -6.50 6.95
C SER A 360 2.39 -7.81 7.33
N LEU A 361 1.07 -7.80 7.53
CA LEU A 361 0.30 -9.01 7.82
C LEU A 361 0.33 -9.98 6.64
N ILE A 362 0.15 -9.50 5.40
CA ILE A 362 0.20 -10.35 4.21
C ILE A 362 1.60 -10.96 4.03
N GLY A 363 2.66 -10.23 4.38
CA GLY A 363 4.01 -10.77 4.40
C GLY A 363 4.19 -11.90 5.44
N GLN A 364 3.59 -11.76 6.60
CA GLN A 364 3.55 -12.81 7.63
C GLN A 364 2.72 -14.01 7.16
N GLU A 365 1.47 -13.81 6.74
CA GLU A 365 0.60 -14.88 6.23
C GLU A 365 1.27 -15.65 5.08
N LEU A 366 1.96 -14.96 4.16
CA LEU A 366 2.71 -15.59 3.07
C LEU A 366 3.86 -16.49 3.59
N ALA A 367 4.58 -16.03 4.61
CA ALA A 367 5.63 -16.83 5.23
C ALA A 367 5.08 -18.04 6.01
N GLU A 368 3.85 -17.99 6.50
CA GLU A 368 3.19 -19.06 7.24
C GLU A 368 2.72 -20.22 6.35
N LEU A 369 2.57 -19.99 5.04
CA LEU A 369 2.18 -21.03 4.08
C LEU A 369 3.29 -22.07 3.81
N VAL A 370 4.55 -21.82 4.20
CA VAL A 370 5.70 -22.70 3.91
C VAL A 370 6.30 -23.35 5.14
#